data_7b8353151f2c4d1818d1a9311d5b9334
#
_entry.id   7b8353151f2c4d1818d1a9311d5b9334
#
_cell.length_a   1.000
_cell.length_b   1.000
_cell.length_c   1.000
_cell.angle_alpha   90.00
_cell.angle_beta   90.00
_cell.angle_gamma   90.00
#
_symmetry.space_group_name_H-M   'P 1'
#
loop_
_entity.id
_entity.type
_entity.pdbx_description
1 polymer ?
#
loop_
_entity_poly.entity_id
_entity_poly.type
_entity_poly.pdbx_seq_one_letter_code
_entity_poly.pdbx_strand_id
1 'polypeptide(L)'
;MTTNKKTPGLSNRLTEAAGSINKKEANAKLLGSIAEMLERKNIDITEIGDIKRVSLYQSMIKDDQGEAQIHDLAAIQFSPKWESGPEWPVVQQGKPVQLQKTTTKPKTATDFKTCIVVPDIQFGFFRNKNGELEPTHDDAAIAILLAMIKDVKPDLIACVGDNLDLPEMGKYINYPSYAQTTQASIDRATMFCAQMRDAAPHARIVWLAGNHEERMPKYLVQNAGAAYGLRKGMTPESWPVLSVPYLCRMEDYGVEYKPGYPAADLWINKKLKIIHGDRVKSNGSTAHVYLNAEKVSVIYGHIHRIETAFKTREDYDGARTIMAASPGCLARIDGAIPSTRG
;
A
#
# COMPACT_ATOMS: atom_id res chain seq x y z
N MET A 1 -39.79 32.00 9.66
CA MET A 1 -40.20 31.93 8.23
C MET A 1 -38.97 31.60 7.41
N THR A 2 -38.77 30.32 7.15
CA THR A 2 -37.66 29.81 6.31
C THR A 2 -38.16 29.81 4.87
N THR A 3 -37.62 30.68 4.05
CA THR A 3 -37.91 30.77 2.62
C THR A 3 -37.26 29.56 1.93
N ASN A 4 -38.12 28.64 1.50
CA ASN A 4 -37.77 27.54 0.62
C ASN A 4 -37.31 28.11 -0.75
N LYS A 5 -36.00 28.29 -0.96
CA LYS A 5 -35.45 28.54 -2.31
C LYS A 5 -35.61 27.28 -3.12
N LYS A 6 -36.56 27.26 -4.06
CA LYS A 6 -36.69 26.22 -5.05
C LYS A 6 -35.35 26.10 -5.80
N THR A 7 -34.75 24.93 -5.78
CA THR A 7 -33.56 24.61 -6.58
C THR A 7 -33.86 24.89 -8.06
N PRO A 8 -33.03 25.65 -8.77
CA PRO A 8 -33.24 25.93 -10.20
C PRO A 8 -33.32 24.62 -11.02
N GLY A 9 -34.24 24.58 -11.98
CA GLY A 9 -34.36 23.42 -12.86
C GLY A 9 -33.05 23.12 -13.61
N LEU A 10 -32.87 21.87 -14.02
CA LEU A 10 -31.64 21.36 -14.64
C LEU A 10 -31.16 22.24 -15.82
N SER A 11 -32.07 22.65 -16.69
CA SER A 11 -31.75 23.53 -17.84
C SER A 11 -31.10 24.84 -17.41
N ASN A 12 -31.57 25.46 -16.33
CA ASN A 12 -30.97 26.70 -15.81
C ASN A 12 -29.57 26.48 -15.23
N ARG A 13 -29.34 25.36 -14.53
CA ARG A 13 -28.02 25.01 -14.00
C ARG A 13 -27.00 24.73 -15.10
N LEU A 14 -27.41 24.06 -16.18
CA LEU A 14 -26.56 23.81 -17.36
C LEU A 14 -26.23 25.12 -18.08
N THR A 15 -27.19 26.04 -18.19
CA THR A 15 -26.97 27.35 -18.79
C THR A 15 -26.03 28.24 -17.96
N GLU A 16 -26.17 28.22 -16.64
CA GLU A 16 -25.23 28.93 -15.72
C GLU A 16 -23.81 28.38 -15.80
N ALA A 17 -23.65 27.05 -15.83
CA ALA A 17 -22.37 26.39 -15.93
C ALA A 17 -21.69 26.60 -17.31
N ALA A 18 -22.46 26.81 -18.36
CA ALA A 18 -21.98 27.14 -19.71
C ALA A 18 -21.60 28.63 -19.90
N GLY A 19 -21.78 29.44 -18.86
CA GLY A 19 -21.70 30.91 -18.88
C GLY A 19 -20.46 31.50 -19.48
N SER A 20 -20.55 31.96 -20.69
CA SER A 20 -19.79 32.95 -21.45
C SER A 20 -19.57 32.63 -22.95
N ILE A 21 -20.43 31.90 -23.60
CA ILE A 21 -20.27 31.60 -25.02
C ILE A 21 -21.27 32.45 -25.85
N ASN A 22 -20.73 33.22 -26.80
CA ASN A 22 -21.41 34.25 -27.60
C ASN A 22 -22.46 33.76 -28.61
N LYS A 23 -23.05 32.57 -28.45
CA LYS A 23 -24.16 32.04 -29.27
C LYS A 23 -25.32 31.56 -28.40
N LYS A 24 -26.02 32.52 -27.80
CA LYS A 24 -27.03 32.23 -26.76
C LYS A 24 -28.17 31.30 -27.17
N GLU A 25 -28.72 31.40 -28.39
CA GLU A 25 -29.91 30.63 -28.76
C GLU A 25 -29.61 29.15 -29.14
N ALA A 26 -28.57 28.90 -29.93
CA ALA A 26 -28.19 27.54 -30.31
C ALA A 26 -27.71 26.72 -29.09
N ASN A 27 -26.99 27.36 -28.20
CA ASN A 27 -26.48 26.74 -26.96
C ASN A 27 -27.64 26.42 -25.99
N ALA A 28 -28.65 27.28 -25.86
CA ALA A 28 -29.82 27.01 -25.02
C ALA A 28 -30.62 25.80 -25.51
N LYS A 29 -30.80 25.67 -26.85
CA LYS A 29 -31.51 24.53 -27.45
C LYS A 29 -30.76 23.22 -27.23
N LEU A 30 -29.42 23.22 -27.39
CA LEU A 30 -28.59 22.04 -27.17
C LEU A 30 -28.58 21.60 -25.70
N LEU A 31 -28.44 22.55 -24.77
CA LEU A 31 -28.52 22.26 -23.34
C LEU A 31 -29.89 21.78 -22.88
N GLY A 32 -30.97 22.32 -23.51
CA GLY A 32 -32.33 21.81 -23.31
C GLY A 32 -32.50 20.35 -23.75
N SER A 33 -31.95 19.99 -24.90
CA SER A 33 -32.01 18.60 -25.42
C SER A 33 -31.22 17.63 -24.50
N ILE A 34 -30.11 18.08 -23.91
CA ILE A 34 -29.38 17.25 -22.96
C ILE A 34 -30.16 17.05 -21.67
N ALA A 35 -30.82 18.11 -21.15
CA ALA A 35 -31.68 18.00 -19.98
C ALA A 35 -32.80 16.98 -20.20
N GLU A 36 -33.51 17.07 -21.34
CA GLU A 36 -34.54 16.12 -21.72
C GLU A 36 -34.00 14.68 -21.88
N MET A 37 -32.81 14.50 -22.41
CA MET A 37 -32.18 13.19 -22.55
C MET A 37 -31.87 12.57 -21.17
N LEU A 38 -31.36 13.33 -20.23
CA LEU A 38 -31.06 12.89 -18.86
C LEU A 38 -32.35 12.54 -18.11
N GLU A 39 -33.40 13.35 -18.24
CA GLU A 39 -34.70 13.07 -17.67
C GLU A 39 -35.33 11.77 -18.27
N ARG A 40 -35.29 11.58 -19.58
CA ARG A 40 -35.75 10.34 -20.22
C ARG A 40 -35.02 9.10 -19.78
N LYS A 41 -33.76 9.23 -19.44
CA LYS A 41 -32.92 8.12 -18.91
C LYS A 41 -33.03 7.96 -17.39
N ASN A 42 -33.86 8.77 -16.74
CA ASN A 42 -34.06 8.79 -15.29
C ASN A 42 -32.71 8.95 -14.54
N ILE A 43 -31.83 9.77 -15.08
CA ILE A 43 -30.53 10.08 -14.50
C ILE A 43 -30.67 11.33 -13.64
N ASP A 44 -30.58 11.17 -12.32
CA ASP A 44 -30.54 12.29 -11.40
C ASP A 44 -29.11 12.83 -11.29
N ILE A 45 -28.89 14.01 -11.86
CA ILE A 45 -27.57 14.67 -11.81
C ILE A 45 -27.15 14.99 -10.37
N THR A 46 -28.09 15.20 -9.46
CA THR A 46 -27.79 15.49 -8.07
C THR A 46 -27.14 14.30 -7.35
N GLU A 47 -27.33 13.09 -7.84
CA GLU A 47 -26.70 11.88 -7.34
C GLU A 47 -25.28 11.66 -7.92
N ILE A 48 -25.00 12.22 -9.13
CA ILE A 48 -23.72 12.02 -9.81
C ILE A 48 -22.65 13.00 -9.29
N GLY A 49 -23.04 14.25 -9.05
CA GLY A 49 -22.12 15.30 -8.59
C GLY A 49 -22.44 16.69 -9.15
N ASP A 50 -21.58 17.65 -8.86
CA ASP A 50 -21.72 19.00 -9.38
C ASP A 50 -21.16 19.14 -10.79
N ILE A 51 -21.81 19.99 -11.60
CA ILE A 51 -21.36 20.29 -12.97
C ILE A 51 -20.07 21.09 -12.88
N LYS A 52 -18.95 20.48 -13.23
CA LYS A 52 -17.64 21.11 -13.22
C LYS A 52 -17.37 21.90 -14.50
N ARG A 53 -17.81 21.37 -15.65
CA ARG A 53 -17.57 21.96 -16.96
C ARG A 53 -18.59 21.50 -17.96
N VAL A 54 -19.09 22.43 -18.78
CA VAL A 54 -19.84 22.12 -19.99
C VAL A 54 -19.00 22.59 -21.19
N SER A 55 -18.73 21.69 -22.13
CA SER A 55 -18.00 21.98 -23.36
C SER A 55 -18.94 21.76 -24.55
N LEU A 56 -19.08 22.78 -25.39
CA LEU A 56 -19.84 22.74 -26.62
C LEU A 56 -18.87 22.79 -27.80
N TYR A 57 -19.03 21.91 -28.76
CA TYR A 57 -18.18 21.83 -29.95
C TYR A 57 -18.99 21.33 -31.15
N GLN A 58 -18.48 21.59 -32.32
CA GLN A 58 -19.07 21.13 -33.56
C GLN A 58 -18.22 20.01 -34.17
N SER A 59 -18.85 18.98 -34.64
CA SER A 59 -18.20 17.90 -35.39
C SER A 59 -18.79 17.82 -36.80
N MET A 60 -17.93 17.61 -37.79
CA MET A 60 -18.32 17.38 -39.14
C MET A 60 -18.30 15.89 -39.42
N ILE A 61 -19.45 15.33 -39.72
CA ILE A 61 -19.63 13.90 -40.03
C ILE A 61 -20.13 13.81 -41.47
N LYS A 62 -19.53 12.94 -42.28
CA LYS A 62 -20.06 12.62 -43.61
C LYS A 62 -21.16 11.64 -43.51
N ASP A 63 -22.27 11.92 -44.19
CA ASP A 63 -23.38 10.96 -44.33
C ASP A 63 -23.05 9.82 -45.30
N ASP A 64 -23.97 8.88 -45.47
CA ASP A 64 -23.82 7.72 -46.34
C ASP A 64 -23.69 8.09 -47.84
N GLN A 65 -23.99 9.35 -48.20
CA GLN A 65 -23.85 9.91 -49.56
C GLN A 65 -22.55 10.72 -49.71
N GLY A 66 -21.75 10.84 -48.63
CA GLY A 66 -20.49 11.53 -48.63
C GLY A 66 -20.58 13.05 -48.43
N GLU A 67 -21.78 13.59 -48.15
CA GLU A 67 -21.98 14.99 -47.83
C GLU A 67 -21.64 15.29 -46.37
N ALA A 68 -20.98 16.45 -46.15
CA ALA A 68 -20.54 16.85 -44.83
C ALA A 68 -21.70 17.52 -44.08
N GLN A 69 -22.11 16.91 -42.95
CA GLN A 69 -23.08 17.49 -42.03
C GLN A 69 -22.40 17.95 -40.76
N ILE A 70 -22.76 19.16 -40.29
CA ILE A 70 -22.25 19.74 -39.05
C ILE A 70 -23.21 19.37 -37.91
N HIS A 71 -22.68 18.68 -36.92
CA HIS A 71 -23.42 18.31 -35.72
C HIS A 71 -22.89 19.11 -34.52
N ASP A 72 -23.83 19.73 -33.80
CA ASP A 72 -23.53 20.37 -32.53
C ASP A 72 -23.48 19.31 -31.41
N LEU A 73 -22.37 19.22 -30.72
CA LEU A 73 -22.11 18.24 -29.67
C LEU A 73 -21.85 18.96 -28.34
N ALA A 74 -22.20 18.29 -27.25
CA ALA A 74 -21.92 18.77 -25.90
C ALA A 74 -21.32 17.67 -25.04
N ALA A 75 -20.33 18.03 -24.25
CA ALA A 75 -19.79 17.18 -23.19
C ALA A 75 -19.98 17.86 -21.85
N ILE A 76 -20.48 17.11 -20.86
CA ILE A 76 -20.64 17.59 -19.50
C ILE A 76 -19.68 16.78 -18.63
N GLN A 77 -18.86 17.48 -17.87
CA GLN A 77 -17.97 16.89 -16.88
C GLN A 77 -18.51 17.20 -15.48
N PHE A 78 -18.71 16.16 -14.70
CA PHE A 78 -19.11 16.27 -13.32
C PHE A 78 -17.88 16.16 -12.40
N SER A 79 -17.90 16.90 -11.29
CA SER A 79 -17.08 16.57 -10.13
C SER A 79 -17.84 15.57 -9.28
N PRO A 80 -17.20 14.53 -8.72
CA PRO A 80 -17.87 13.66 -7.78
C PRO A 80 -18.48 14.50 -6.65
N LYS A 81 -19.67 14.13 -6.20
CA LYS A 81 -20.32 14.77 -5.05
C LYS A 81 -19.60 14.32 -3.77
N TRP A 82 -18.50 14.95 -3.48
CA TRP A 82 -17.83 14.82 -2.20
C TRP A 82 -18.49 15.81 -1.24
N GLU A 83 -19.70 15.52 -0.82
CA GLU A 83 -20.31 16.20 0.32
C GLU A 83 -19.59 15.75 1.60
N SER A 84 -18.52 16.31 1.97
CA SER A 84 -17.54 15.82 2.92
C SER A 84 -16.90 14.52 2.41
N GLY A 85 -15.59 14.50 2.27
CA GLY A 85 -14.90 13.22 2.09
C GLY A 85 -15.43 12.27 3.16
N PRO A 86 -15.50 10.95 2.91
CA PRO A 86 -15.95 10.02 3.91
C PRO A 86 -15.29 10.39 5.21
N GLU A 87 -16.08 10.48 6.28
CA GLU A 87 -15.52 10.79 7.59
C GLU A 87 -14.29 9.91 7.75
N TRP A 88 -13.14 10.53 7.85
CA TRP A 88 -11.92 9.79 8.14
C TRP A 88 -12.28 8.92 9.33
N PRO A 89 -12.13 7.60 9.25
CA PRO A 89 -12.39 6.77 10.40
C PRO A 89 -11.66 7.44 11.55
N VAL A 90 -12.40 7.90 12.54
CA VAL A 90 -11.81 8.50 13.74
C VAL A 90 -10.98 7.36 14.29
N VAL A 91 -9.69 7.39 13.98
CA VAL A 91 -8.73 6.47 14.55
C VAL A 91 -8.84 6.75 16.04
N GLN A 92 -9.53 5.87 16.75
CA GLN A 92 -9.49 5.94 18.21
C GLN A 92 -8.01 5.86 18.53
N GLN A 93 -7.46 6.94 19.09
CA GLN A 93 -6.08 6.95 19.53
C GLN A 93 -5.89 5.69 20.35
N GLY A 94 -5.19 4.71 19.77
CA GLY A 94 -4.80 3.52 20.51
C GLY A 94 -4.13 4.03 21.77
N LYS A 95 -4.47 3.45 22.92
CA LYS A 95 -3.84 3.84 24.19
C LYS A 95 -2.35 3.94 23.92
N PRO A 96 -1.70 5.08 24.21
CA PRO A 96 -0.27 5.23 23.93
C PRO A 96 0.44 4.05 24.56
N VAL A 97 1.15 3.26 23.75
CA VAL A 97 1.98 2.18 24.26
C VAL A 97 3.09 2.87 25.04
N GLN A 98 2.97 2.86 26.37
CA GLN A 98 4.01 3.37 27.24
C GLN A 98 5.16 2.36 27.18
N LEU A 99 6.17 2.68 26.40
CA LEU A 99 7.43 1.95 26.44
C LEU A 99 8.04 2.17 27.83
N GLN A 100 7.95 1.14 28.66
CA GLN A 100 8.70 1.16 29.91
C GLN A 100 10.19 1.14 29.51
N LYS A 101 10.94 2.15 29.95
CA LYS A 101 12.40 2.08 29.92
C LYS A 101 12.82 0.95 30.87
N THR A 102 12.85 -0.26 30.38
CA THR A 102 13.40 -1.39 31.11
C THR A 102 14.90 -1.21 31.16
N THR A 103 15.42 -0.97 32.34
CA THR A 103 16.85 -1.11 32.60
C THR A 103 17.16 -2.61 32.48
N THR A 104 17.56 -3.02 31.30
CA THR A 104 17.90 -4.41 31.02
C THR A 104 19.21 -4.75 31.74
N LYS A 105 19.16 -5.77 32.61
CA LYS A 105 20.39 -6.45 32.99
C LYS A 105 21.03 -6.99 31.71
N PRO A 106 22.35 -6.79 31.48
CA PRO A 106 22.99 -7.35 30.30
C PRO A 106 22.76 -8.86 30.28
N LYS A 107 22.30 -9.38 29.12
CA LYS A 107 22.16 -10.81 28.88
C LYS A 107 23.55 -11.43 29.10
N THR A 108 23.63 -12.51 29.85
CA THR A 108 24.87 -13.26 30.01
C THR A 108 25.39 -13.60 28.61
N ALA A 109 26.63 -13.23 28.32
CA ALA A 109 27.23 -13.45 27.02
C ALA A 109 27.22 -14.97 26.72
N THR A 110 26.47 -15.35 25.71
CA THR A 110 26.47 -16.70 25.16
C THR A 110 27.23 -16.68 23.83
N ASP A 111 27.91 -17.75 23.49
CA ASP A 111 28.60 -17.90 22.20
C ASP A 111 27.63 -17.95 21.01
N PHE A 112 26.37 -18.16 21.28
CA PHE A 112 25.29 -18.24 20.30
C PHE A 112 24.39 -17.00 20.36
N LYS A 113 24.09 -16.45 19.17
CA LYS A 113 23.08 -15.39 18.99
C LYS A 113 21.83 -15.96 18.35
N THR A 114 20.69 -15.48 18.81
CA THR A 114 19.38 -15.90 18.31
C THR A 114 18.79 -14.82 17.41
N CYS A 115 18.35 -15.23 16.21
CA CYS A 115 17.64 -14.37 15.29
C CYS A 115 16.22 -14.93 15.03
N ILE A 116 15.20 -14.11 15.20
CA ILE A 116 13.86 -14.41 14.70
C ILE A 116 13.69 -13.73 13.35
N VAL A 117 13.33 -14.52 12.35
CA VAL A 117 13.01 -14.03 11.00
C VAL A 117 11.50 -13.90 10.89
N VAL A 118 11.03 -12.69 10.61
CA VAL A 118 9.61 -12.35 10.47
C VAL A 118 9.30 -12.28 8.97
N PRO A 119 8.48 -13.22 8.45
CA PRO A 119 8.13 -13.23 7.04
C PRO A 119 7.05 -12.20 6.72
N ASP A 120 6.79 -12.05 5.45
CA ASP A 120 5.80 -11.19 4.80
C ASP A 120 4.50 -11.10 5.60
N ILE A 121 4.27 -9.97 6.30
CA ILE A 121 3.09 -9.79 7.16
C ILE A 121 1.92 -9.26 6.33
N GLN A 122 2.19 -8.37 5.36
CA GLN A 122 1.19 -7.74 4.51
C GLN A 122 0.15 -6.97 5.36
N PHE A 123 0.61 -6.10 6.29
CA PHE A 123 -0.32 -5.19 6.98
C PHE A 123 -1.14 -4.42 5.96
N GLY A 124 -2.37 -4.81 5.80
CA GLY A 124 -3.33 -4.27 4.86
C GLY A 124 -4.74 -4.48 5.37
N PHE A 125 -5.67 -3.78 4.76
CA PHE A 125 -7.09 -3.86 5.06
C PHE A 125 -7.89 -3.79 3.77
N PHE A 126 -9.09 -4.31 3.82
CA PHE A 126 -10.13 -4.06 2.82
C PHE A 126 -11.45 -3.76 3.53
N ARG A 127 -12.35 -3.06 2.83
CA ARG A 127 -13.69 -2.81 3.32
C ARG A 127 -14.60 -3.96 2.92
N ASN A 128 -15.22 -4.57 3.93
CA ASN A 128 -16.23 -5.59 3.71
C ASN A 128 -17.54 -4.97 3.17
N LYS A 129 -18.56 -5.80 2.96
CA LYS A 129 -19.86 -5.37 2.45
C LYS A 129 -20.59 -4.35 3.33
N ASN A 130 -20.22 -4.28 4.62
CA ASN A 130 -20.78 -3.34 5.60
C ASN A 130 -19.96 -2.04 5.67
N GLY A 131 -18.86 -1.90 4.88
CA GLY A 131 -17.94 -0.78 4.93
C GLY A 131 -16.91 -0.84 6.06
N GLU A 132 -16.91 -1.92 6.86
CA GLU A 132 -15.95 -2.11 7.95
C GLU A 132 -14.58 -2.55 7.43
N LEU A 133 -13.53 -2.13 8.12
CA LEU A 133 -12.17 -2.54 7.80
C LEU A 133 -11.92 -3.97 8.28
N GLU A 134 -11.52 -4.83 7.36
CA GLU A 134 -11.14 -6.21 7.62
C GLU A 134 -9.66 -6.41 7.25
N PRO A 135 -8.83 -6.99 8.15
CA PRO A 135 -7.40 -7.15 7.91
C PRO A 135 -7.10 -8.22 6.86
N THR A 136 -6.04 -8.00 6.08
CA THR A 136 -5.46 -8.99 5.15
C THR A 136 -4.35 -9.81 5.83
N HIS A 137 -3.82 -9.35 6.96
CA HIS A 137 -2.86 -10.04 7.81
C HIS A 137 -3.56 -10.92 8.85
N ASP A 138 -2.85 -11.89 9.41
CA ASP A 138 -3.36 -12.78 10.44
C ASP A 138 -2.93 -12.30 11.85
N ASP A 139 -3.83 -11.61 12.54
CA ASP A 139 -3.55 -11.08 13.88
C ASP A 139 -3.32 -12.19 14.92
N ALA A 140 -3.88 -13.39 14.73
CA ALA A 140 -3.63 -14.51 15.63
C ALA A 140 -2.19 -15.05 15.46
N ALA A 141 -1.73 -15.18 14.22
CA ALA A 141 -0.35 -15.57 13.94
C ALA A 141 0.66 -14.51 14.44
N ILE A 142 0.32 -13.23 14.31
CA ILE A 142 1.14 -12.13 14.84
C ILE A 142 1.21 -12.16 16.36
N ALA A 143 0.11 -12.44 17.05
CA ALA A 143 0.10 -12.58 18.51
C ALA A 143 0.99 -13.74 18.98
N ILE A 144 0.98 -14.87 18.28
CA ILE A 144 1.88 -16.00 18.55
C ILE A 144 3.34 -15.59 18.32
N LEU A 145 3.65 -14.90 17.21
CA LEU A 145 4.98 -14.40 16.93
C LEU A 145 5.49 -13.49 18.08
N LEU A 146 4.68 -12.54 18.54
CA LEU A 146 5.05 -11.65 19.64
C LEU A 146 5.28 -12.41 20.96
N ALA A 147 4.47 -13.43 21.24
CA ALA A 147 4.69 -14.32 22.39
C ALA A 147 6.03 -15.08 22.26
N MET A 148 6.34 -15.60 21.08
CA MET A 148 7.63 -16.25 20.80
C MET A 148 8.82 -15.29 20.96
N ILE A 149 8.71 -14.05 20.46
CA ILE A 149 9.74 -13.03 20.64
C ILE A 149 9.99 -12.77 22.13
N LYS A 150 8.93 -12.65 22.92
CA LYS A 150 9.02 -12.40 24.36
C LYS A 150 9.66 -13.57 25.10
N ASP A 151 9.36 -14.80 24.71
CA ASP A 151 9.90 -16.02 25.33
C ASP A 151 11.37 -16.27 24.93
N VAL A 152 11.65 -16.26 23.62
CA VAL A 152 12.98 -16.52 23.05
C VAL A 152 13.99 -15.42 23.40
N LYS A 153 13.54 -14.17 23.54
CA LYS A 153 14.40 -12.98 23.79
C LYS A 153 15.55 -12.90 22.78
N PRO A 154 15.25 -12.80 21.48
CA PRO A 154 16.27 -12.86 20.42
C PRO A 154 17.24 -11.67 20.50
N ASP A 155 18.43 -11.84 19.97
CA ASP A 155 19.40 -10.74 19.80
C ASP A 155 19.06 -9.88 18.57
N LEU A 156 18.40 -10.49 17.57
CA LEU A 156 18.00 -9.87 16.32
C LEU A 156 16.57 -10.30 15.93
N ILE A 157 15.78 -9.33 15.53
CA ILE A 157 14.51 -9.55 14.81
C ILE A 157 14.69 -9.00 13.40
N ALA A 158 14.52 -9.84 12.39
CA ALA A 158 14.68 -9.50 10.98
C ALA A 158 13.37 -9.64 10.24
N CYS A 159 12.69 -8.53 9.94
CA CYS A 159 11.53 -8.50 9.07
C CYS A 159 11.99 -8.50 7.62
N VAL A 160 11.57 -9.50 6.84
CA VAL A 160 12.17 -9.77 5.51
C VAL A 160 11.62 -8.89 4.39
N GLY A 161 10.68 -7.96 4.67
CA GLY A 161 10.00 -7.10 3.71
C GLY A 161 8.57 -7.54 3.45
N ASP A 162 7.86 -6.77 2.63
CA ASP A 162 6.42 -6.92 2.39
C ASP A 162 5.61 -7.00 3.69
N ASN A 163 6.01 -6.20 4.66
CA ASN A 163 5.28 -6.12 5.92
C ASN A 163 4.08 -5.17 5.82
N LEU A 164 4.11 -4.20 4.88
CA LEU A 164 2.96 -3.39 4.46
C LEU A 164 2.41 -3.90 3.13
N ASP A 165 1.08 -3.88 2.94
CA ASP A 165 0.50 -4.23 1.64
C ASP A 165 0.40 -3.03 0.70
N LEU A 166 -0.07 -1.87 1.15
CA LEU A 166 -0.23 -0.63 0.38
C LEU A 166 -0.91 -0.84 -0.99
N PRO A 167 -2.10 -1.45 -1.06
CA PRO A 167 -2.76 -1.79 -2.33
C PRO A 167 -3.10 -0.55 -3.15
N GLU A 168 -3.47 0.58 -2.52
CA GLU A 168 -3.82 1.84 -3.18
C GLU A 168 -2.65 2.46 -3.96
N MET A 169 -1.41 2.10 -3.63
CA MET A 169 -0.19 2.55 -4.31
C MET A 169 0.36 1.50 -5.28
N GLY A 170 -0.38 0.40 -5.46
CA GLY A 170 0.00 -0.69 -6.35
C GLY A 170 -0.23 -0.36 -7.83
N LYS A 171 0.37 -1.16 -8.71
CA LYS A 171 0.20 -1.06 -10.17
C LYS A 171 -1.05 -1.74 -10.72
N TYR A 172 -1.73 -2.51 -9.90
CA TYR A 172 -2.95 -3.24 -10.29
C TYR A 172 -4.18 -2.37 -10.11
N ILE A 173 -5.29 -2.77 -10.77
CA ILE A 173 -6.55 -2.06 -10.64
C ILE A 173 -6.97 -2.07 -9.17
N ASN A 174 -7.18 -0.87 -8.61
CA ASN A 174 -7.67 -0.72 -7.25
C ASN A 174 -9.18 -0.97 -7.22
N TYR A 175 -9.61 -1.89 -6.39
CA TYR A 175 -11.03 -2.08 -6.11
C TYR A 175 -11.50 -1.06 -5.06
N PRO A 176 -12.76 -0.61 -5.11
CA PRO A 176 -13.32 0.31 -4.12
C PRO A 176 -13.14 -0.18 -2.66
N SER A 177 -13.09 -1.49 -2.46
CA SER A 177 -12.87 -2.09 -1.14
C SER A 177 -11.50 -1.77 -0.52
N TYR A 178 -10.52 -1.38 -1.32
CA TYR A 178 -9.20 -0.98 -0.82
C TYR A 178 -9.08 0.54 -0.60
N ALA A 179 -10.10 1.31 -0.97
CA ALA A 179 -10.04 2.76 -0.80
C ALA A 179 -9.91 3.17 0.68
N GLN A 180 -9.00 4.10 0.97
CA GLN A 180 -8.76 4.65 2.31
C GLN A 180 -8.36 3.62 3.35
N THR A 181 -7.53 2.65 2.96
CA THR A 181 -7.00 1.62 3.86
C THR A 181 -5.53 1.86 4.24
N THR A 182 -4.85 2.75 3.52
CA THR A 182 -3.42 3.04 3.73
C THR A 182 -3.11 3.50 5.15
N GLN A 183 -3.91 4.42 5.72
CA GLN A 183 -3.66 4.92 7.07
C GLN A 183 -3.80 3.80 8.12
N ALA A 184 -4.84 2.98 8.02
CA ALA A 184 -5.03 1.85 8.93
C ALA A 184 -3.86 0.86 8.87
N SER A 185 -3.31 0.63 7.67
CA SER A 185 -2.14 -0.22 7.46
C SER A 185 -0.88 0.35 8.13
N ILE A 186 -0.66 1.67 7.99
CA ILE A 186 0.44 2.38 8.65
C ILE A 186 0.31 2.32 10.17
N ASP A 187 -0.91 2.56 10.71
CA ASP A 187 -1.15 2.54 12.14
C ASP A 187 -0.91 1.15 12.73
N ARG A 188 -1.36 0.10 12.04
CA ARG A 188 -1.14 -1.29 12.45
C ARG A 188 0.33 -1.68 12.42
N ALA A 189 1.07 -1.27 11.39
CA ALA A 189 2.51 -1.47 11.28
C ALA A 189 3.28 -0.71 12.37
N THR A 190 2.87 0.53 12.67
CA THR A 190 3.44 1.32 13.78
C THR A 190 3.24 0.63 15.11
N MET A 191 2.04 0.13 15.37
CA MET A 191 1.74 -0.65 16.58
C MET A 191 2.60 -1.90 16.66
N PHE A 192 2.84 -2.59 15.56
CA PHE A 192 3.70 -3.77 15.53
C PHE A 192 5.17 -3.43 15.84
N CYS A 193 5.70 -2.31 15.34
CA CYS A 193 7.03 -1.83 15.73
C CYS A 193 7.15 -1.62 17.24
N ALA A 194 6.14 -1.00 17.86
CA ALA A 194 6.08 -0.82 19.31
C ALA A 194 5.99 -2.15 20.05
N GLN A 195 5.16 -3.07 19.58
CA GLN A 195 4.98 -4.41 20.18
C GLN A 195 6.25 -5.25 20.13
N MET A 196 6.99 -5.22 19.00
CA MET A 196 8.29 -5.91 18.90
C MET A 196 9.31 -5.32 19.90
N ARG A 197 9.36 -4.00 20.02
CA ARG A 197 10.26 -3.33 20.97
C ARG A 197 9.91 -3.65 22.41
N ASP A 198 8.61 -3.70 22.76
CA ASP A 198 8.15 -4.10 24.09
C ASP A 198 8.50 -5.57 24.40
N ALA A 199 8.27 -6.47 23.43
CA ALA A 199 8.55 -7.90 23.58
C ALA A 199 10.05 -8.20 23.69
N ALA A 200 10.90 -7.44 23.01
CA ALA A 200 12.35 -7.61 23.02
C ALA A 200 13.11 -6.26 23.14
N PRO A 201 13.16 -5.64 24.33
CA PRO A 201 13.73 -4.30 24.53
C PRO A 201 15.19 -4.16 24.13
N HIS A 202 15.96 -5.26 24.17
CA HIS A 202 17.39 -5.30 23.89
C HIS A 202 17.73 -5.73 22.47
N ALA A 203 16.76 -6.28 21.72
CA ALA A 203 17.00 -6.81 20.39
C ALA A 203 17.32 -5.71 19.38
N ARG A 204 18.23 -5.98 18.46
CA ARG A 204 18.32 -5.22 17.22
C ARG A 204 17.10 -5.60 16.35
N ILE A 205 16.37 -4.63 15.87
CA ILE A 205 15.20 -4.85 15.00
C ILE A 205 15.53 -4.26 13.64
N VAL A 206 15.47 -5.06 12.60
CA VAL A 206 15.75 -4.64 11.22
C VAL A 206 14.55 -4.97 10.34
N TRP A 207 14.12 -3.99 9.55
CA TRP A 207 13.06 -4.13 8.56
C TRP A 207 13.65 -3.89 7.16
N LEU A 208 13.70 -4.94 6.35
CA LEU A 208 14.08 -4.86 4.95
C LEU A 208 12.88 -4.36 4.13
N ALA A 209 13.16 -3.52 3.13
CA ALA A 209 12.14 -3.18 2.16
C ALA A 209 11.85 -4.37 1.23
N GLY A 210 10.58 -4.67 1.03
CA GLY A 210 10.10 -5.54 -0.03
C GLY A 210 9.55 -4.75 -1.20
N ASN A 211 8.93 -5.45 -2.16
CA ASN A 211 8.34 -4.79 -3.31
C ASN A 211 7.07 -3.98 -2.96
N HIS A 212 6.42 -4.26 -1.83
CA HIS A 212 5.26 -3.51 -1.36
C HIS A 212 5.66 -2.19 -0.71
N GLU A 213 6.72 -2.14 0.10
CA GLU A 213 7.25 -0.88 0.61
C GLU A 213 7.71 0.05 -0.52
N GLU A 214 8.22 -0.50 -1.64
CA GLU A 214 8.61 0.26 -2.83
C GLU A 214 7.42 0.85 -3.61
N ARG A 215 6.19 0.45 -3.32
CA ARG A 215 4.99 1.05 -3.92
C ARG A 215 4.89 2.54 -3.59
N MET A 216 5.16 2.91 -2.35
CA MET A 216 5.03 4.30 -1.90
C MET A 216 5.98 5.27 -2.65
N PRO A 217 7.31 5.08 -2.69
CA PRO A 217 8.19 5.98 -3.44
C PRO A 217 7.87 5.98 -4.95
N LYS A 218 7.52 4.85 -5.55
CA LYS A 218 7.13 4.77 -6.96
C LYS A 218 5.85 5.55 -7.23
N TYR A 219 4.84 5.40 -6.39
CA TYR A 219 3.59 6.14 -6.50
C TYR A 219 3.82 7.66 -6.40
N LEU A 220 4.64 8.10 -5.45
CA LEU A 220 4.97 9.52 -5.27
C LEU A 220 5.69 10.09 -6.50
N VAL A 221 6.68 9.39 -7.02
CA VAL A 221 7.39 9.83 -8.24
C VAL A 221 6.43 9.97 -9.42
N GLN A 222 5.50 9.06 -9.59
CA GLN A 222 4.57 9.03 -10.72
C GLN A 222 3.42 10.05 -10.58
N ASN A 223 2.89 10.25 -9.37
CA ASN A 223 1.63 10.99 -9.17
C ASN A 223 1.80 12.29 -8.37
N ALA A 224 2.87 12.44 -7.61
CA ALA A 224 3.12 13.57 -6.72
C ALA A 224 4.62 13.87 -6.59
N GLY A 225 5.32 13.98 -7.73
CA GLY A 225 6.78 14.12 -7.77
C GLY A 225 7.34 15.24 -6.89
N ALA A 226 6.63 16.36 -6.76
CA ALA A 226 7.02 17.45 -5.87
C ALA A 226 7.02 17.08 -4.37
N ALA A 227 6.27 16.05 -3.98
CA ALA A 227 6.23 15.56 -2.60
C ALA A 227 7.27 14.47 -2.33
N TYR A 228 7.87 13.90 -3.38
CA TYR A 228 8.89 12.87 -3.24
C TYR A 228 10.16 13.44 -2.60
N GLY A 229 10.62 12.78 -1.54
CA GLY A 229 11.84 13.17 -0.86
C GLY A 229 11.72 14.38 0.08
N LEU A 230 10.55 15.00 0.22
CA LEU A 230 10.35 16.08 1.18
C LEU A 230 10.65 15.61 2.61
N ARG A 231 11.39 16.44 3.34
CA ARG A 231 11.77 16.18 4.74
C ARG A 231 11.24 17.29 5.63
N LYS A 232 11.25 17.06 6.93
CA LYS A 232 11.04 18.11 7.90
C LYS A 232 12.12 19.16 7.73
N GLY A 233 11.73 20.44 7.75
CA GLY A 233 12.67 21.55 7.58
C GLY A 233 13.85 21.48 8.56
N MET A 234 15.04 21.76 8.08
CA MET A 234 16.31 21.78 8.85
C MET A 234 16.74 20.42 9.44
N THR A 235 16.19 19.29 8.93
CA THR A 235 16.58 17.93 9.37
C THR A 235 16.91 17.06 8.16
N PRO A 236 18.03 17.32 7.45
CA PRO A 236 18.39 16.59 6.22
C PRO A 236 18.68 15.10 6.46
N GLU A 237 19.02 14.71 7.68
CA GLU A 237 19.29 13.34 8.11
C GLU A 237 18.01 12.52 8.35
N SER A 238 16.86 13.18 8.51
CA SER A 238 15.60 12.48 8.74
C SER A 238 15.12 11.73 7.48
N TRP A 239 14.29 10.73 7.66
CA TRP A 239 13.56 10.11 6.56
C TRP A 239 12.62 11.12 5.89
N PRO A 240 12.34 10.96 4.57
CA PRO A 240 11.29 11.74 3.93
C PRO A 240 9.95 11.56 4.65
N VAL A 241 9.17 12.63 4.79
CA VAL A 241 7.89 12.61 5.53
C VAL A 241 6.87 11.64 4.92
N LEU A 242 6.91 11.44 3.61
CA LEU A 242 6.12 10.43 2.91
C LEU A 242 7.01 9.22 2.59
N SER A 243 7.43 8.53 3.64
CA SER A 243 8.17 7.28 3.53
C SER A 243 7.71 6.29 4.60
N VAL A 244 7.86 5.00 4.32
CA VAL A 244 7.49 3.94 5.26
C VAL A 244 8.16 4.12 6.63
N PRO A 245 9.49 4.34 6.73
CA PRO A 245 10.12 4.46 8.04
C PRO A 245 9.66 5.69 8.83
N TYR A 246 9.37 6.81 8.17
CA TYR A 246 8.85 8.01 8.83
C TYR A 246 7.40 7.82 9.31
N LEU A 247 6.53 7.37 8.42
CA LEU A 247 5.10 7.21 8.71
C LEU A 247 4.86 6.12 9.76
N CYS A 248 5.61 5.02 9.73
CA CYS A 248 5.54 3.96 10.75
C CYS A 248 6.36 4.28 12.01
N ARG A 249 6.92 5.49 12.14
CA ARG A 249 7.66 5.95 13.33
C ARG A 249 8.76 4.97 13.76
N MET A 250 9.44 4.36 12.79
CA MET A 250 10.41 3.30 13.05
C MET A 250 11.56 3.75 13.94
N GLU A 251 11.98 5.01 13.80
CA GLU A 251 13.04 5.62 14.61
C GLU A 251 12.65 5.69 16.10
N ASP A 252 11.37 6.01 16.41
CA ASP A 252 10.87 6.09 17.79
C ASP A 252 10.96 4.75 18.53
N TYR A 253 10.89 3.64 17.78
CA TYR A 253 10.94 2.27 18.31
C TYR A 253 12.30 1.61 18.09
N GLY A 254 13.29 2.33 17.56
CA GLY A 254 14.62 1.81 17.28
C GLY A 254 14.60 0.67 16.24
N VAL A 255 13.71 0.75 15.25
CA VAL A 255 13.66 -0.17 14.12
C VAL A 255 14.53 0.39 12.99
N GLU A 256 15.55 -0.37 12.62
CA GLU A 256 16.44 -0.05 11.49
C GLU A 256 15.75 -0.41 10.18
N TYR A 257 15.47 0.57 9.33
CA TYR A 257 14.91 0.33 8.01
C TYR A 257 16.02 0.23 6.95
N LYS A 258 15.97 -0.81 6.13
CA LYS A 258 16.90 -1.02 5.01
C LYS A 258 16.16 -0.90 3.68
N PRO A 259 16.27 0.27 3.01
CA PRO A 259 15.69 0.49 1.69
C PRO A 259 16.51 -0.21 0.60
N GLY A 260 15.99 -0.17 -0.64
CA GLY A 260 16.76 -0.57 -1.83
C GLY A 260 16.39 -1.95 -2.36
N TYR A 261 15.12 -2.37 -2.23
CA TYR A 261 14.61 -3.53 -2.96
C TYR A 261 14.91 -3.41 -4.48
N PRO A 262 15.34 -4.48 -5.17
CA PRO A 262 15.54 -5.87 -4.67
C PRO A 262 16.93 -6.15 -4.08
N ALA A 263 17.84 -5.18 -4.09
CA ALA A 263 19.23 -5.38 -3.72
C ALA A 263 19.50 -5.33 -2.20
N ALA A 264 18.51 -4.87 -1.41
CA ALA A 264 18.66 -4.81 0.05
C ALA A 264 18.89 -6.19 0.65
N ASP A 265 19.94 -6.32 1.45
CA ASP A 265 20.28 -7.53 2.18
C ASP A 265 20.67 -7.24 3.64
N LEU A 266 20.53 -8.23 4.48
CA LEU A 266 20.97 -8.24 5.86
C LEU A 266 21.90 -9.43 6.10
N TRP A 267 23.19 -9.16 6.19
CA TRP A 267 24.16 -10.17 6.54
C TRP A 267 24.10 -10.49 8.02
N ILE A 268 23.79 -11.74 8.34
CA ILE A 268 23.83 -12.28 9.70
C ILE A 268 25.26 -12.61 10.08
N ASN A 269 25.98 -13.20 9.14
CA ASN A 269 27.41 -13.50 9.21
C ASN A 269 27.98 -13.75 7.81
N LYS A 270 29.26 -14.08 7.69
CA LYS A 270 29.92 -14.34 6.39
C LYS A 270 29.32 -15.50 5.58
N LYS A 271 28.40 -16.31 6.16
CA LYS A 271 27.85 -17.53 5.55
C LYS A 271 26.33 -17.49 5.38
N LEU A 272 25.65 -16.47 5.93
CA LEU A 272 24.20 -16.36 5.92
C LEU A 272 23.76 -14.91 5.74
N LYS A 273 22.89 -14.67 4.77
CA LYS A 273 22.19 -13.40 4.58
C LYS A 273 20.68 -13.59 4.51
N ILE A 274 19.96 -12.52 4.77
CA ILE A 274 18.52 -12.40 4.62
C ILE A 274 18.25 -11.36 3.54
N ILE A 275 17.32 -11.65 2.65
CA ILE A 275 16.84 -10.75 1.58
C ILE A 275 15.32 -10.83 1.52
N HIS A 276 14.65 -9.81 0.94
CA HIS A 276 13.26 -10.00 0.61
C HIS A 276 13.11 -11.01 -0.55
N GLY A 277 13.89 -10.84 -1.59
CA GLY A 277 13.80 -11.67 -2.79
C GLY A 277 12.93 -11.04 -3.87
N ASP A 278 13.19 -11.44 -5.10
CA ASP A 278 12.53 -10.92 -6.31
C ASP A 278 12.14 -12.04 -7.29
N ARG A 279 12.39 -13.29 -6.91
CA ARG A 279 12.21 -14.45 -7.77
C ARG A 279 11.05 -15.30 -7.30
N VAL A 280 10.20 -15.70 -8.24
CA VAL A 280 9.09 -16.61 -8.01
C VAL A 280 9.15 -17.74 -9.04
N LYS A 281 9.14 -18.97 -8.58
CA LYS A 281 9.01 -20.15 -9.42
C LYS A 281 7.95 -21.07 -8.82
N SER A 282 7.27 -21.81 -9.69
CA SER A 282 6.28 -22.80 -9.28
C SER A 282 6.93 -24.04 -8.65
N ASN A 283 6.14 -24.85 -7.98
CA ASN A 283 6.46 -26.20 -7.51
C ASN A 283 7.72 -26.29 -6.62
N GLY A 284 7.90 -25.35 -5.70
CA GLY A 284 9.01 -25.42 -4.74
C GLY A 284 10.39 -25.16 -5.33
N SER A 285 10.48 -24.59 -6.53
CA SER A 285 11.76 -24.44 -7.21
C SER A 285 12.46 -23.09 -6.99
N THR A 286 11.85 -22.18 -6.26
CA THR A 286 12.46 -20.86 -5.97
C THR A 286 13.73 -21.01 -5.13
N ALA A 287 13.72 -21.88 -4.13
CA ALA A 287 14.91 -22.15 -3.32
C ALA A 287 16.10 -22.66 -4.17
N HIS A 288 15.85 -23.50 -5.15
CA HIS A 288 16.88 -23.97 -6.07
C HIS A 288 17.46 -22.86 -6.95
N VAL A 289 16.63 -21.88 -7.35
CA VAL A 289 17.11 -20.70 -8.09
C VAL A 289 18.06 -19.87 -7.23
N TYR A 290 17.73 -19.64 -5.96
CA TYR A 290 18.63 -18.94 -5.04
C TYR A 290 19.90 -19.75 -4.76
N LEU A 291 19.81 -21.06 -4.53
CA LEU A 291 20.98 -21.91 -4.35
C LEU A 291 21.95 -21.87 -5.55
N ASN A 292 21.43 -21.67 -6.75
CA ASN A 292 22.28 -21.56 -7.93
C ASN A 292 22.93 -20.18 -8.10
N ALA A 293 22.22 -19.13 -7.66
CA ALA A 293 22.69 -17.76 -7.78
C ALA A 293 23.63 -17.33 -6.62
N GLU A 294 23.35 -17.82 -5.40
CA GLU A 294 24.03 -17.37 -4.20
C GLU A 294 25.21 -18.26 -3.82
N LYS A 295 26.25 -17.62 -3.27
CA LYS A 295 27.43 -18.36 -2.78
C LYS A 295 27.33 -18.73 -1.29
N VAL A 296 26.36 -18.17 -0.59
CA VAL A 296 26.13 -18.35 0.86
C VAL A 296 24.69 -18.82 1.08
N SER A 297 24.39 -19.26 2.30
CA SER A 297 23.01 -19.54 2.69
C SER A 297 22.18 -18.27 2.64
N VAL A 298 20.91 -18.37 2.22
CA VAL A 298 19.99 -17.27 2.09
C VAL A 298 18.62 -17.62 2.68
N ILE A 299 18.07 -16.68 3.48
CA ILE A 299 16.67 -16.70 3.87
C ILE A 299 15.97 -15.60 3.07
N TYR A 300 14.82 -15.91 2.48
CA TYR A 300 14.09 -14.99 1.61
C TYR A 300 12.58 -15.04 1.85
N GLY A 301 11.88 -13.96 1.60
CA GLY A 301 10.43 -13.81 1.64
C GLY A 301 9.77 -13.89 0.27
N HIS A 302 8.79 -13.01 0.00
CA HIS A 302 8.17 -12.73 -1.30
C HIS A 302 7.23 -13.81 -1.84
N ILE A 303 7.48 -15.08 -1.60
CA ILE A 303 6.73 -16.20 -2.22
C ILE A 303 5.54 -16.67 -1.38
N HIS A 304 5.37 -16.18 -0.16
CA HIS A 304 4.29 -16.46 0.81
C HIS A 304 4.10 -17.95 1.14
N ARG A 305 5.08 -18.80 0.87
CA ARG A 305 5.03 -20.23 1.19
C ARG A 305 6.33 -20.72 1.80
N ILE A 306 6.24 -21.75 2.61
CA ILE A 306 7.40 -22.42 3.17
C ILE A 306 8.11 -23.21 2.06
N GLU A 307 9.41 -22.95 1.92
CA GLU A 307 10.24 -23.64 0.92
C GLU A 307 11.67 -23.72 1.43
N THR A 308 12.29 -24.88 1.31
CA THR A 308 13.68 -25.06 1.73
C THR A 308 14.40 -26.02 0.80
N ALA A 309 15.62 -25.66 0.43
CA ALA A 309 16.50 -26.54 -0.34
C ALA A 309 17.96 -26.40 0.12
N PHE A 310 18.74 -27.42 -0.11
CA PHE A 310 20.15 -27.49 0.25
C PHE A 310 21.00 -27.84 -0.95
N LYS A 311 22.25 -27.35 -0.99
CA LYS A 311 23.23 -27.66 -2.01
C LYS A 311 24.62 -27.73 -1.38
N THR A 312 25.33 -28.83 -1.61
CA THR A 312 26.75 -28.90 -1.27
C THR A 312 27.55 -28.23 -2.40
N ARG A 313 28.43 -27.34 -2.02
CA ARG A 313 29.38 -26.69 -2.92
C ARG A 313 30.79 -27.03 -2.43
N GLU A 314 31.66 -27.25 -3.38
CA GLU A 314 33.09 -27.43 -3.13
C GLU A 314 33.80 -26.20 -3.67
N ASP A 315 34.63 -25.60 -2.85
CA ASP A 315 35.48 -24.45 -3.19
C ASP A 315 36.87 -24.64 -2.60
N TYR A 316 37.74 -23.65 -2.76
CA TYR A 316 39.13 -23.71 -2.27
C TYR A 316 39.23 -24.03 -0.77
N ASP A 317 38.28 -23.60 0.02
CA ASP A 317 38.19 -23.80 1.47
C ASP A 317 37.55 -25.14 1.86
N GLY A 318 37.19 -25.98 0.88
CA GLY A 318 36.59 -27.29 1.06
C GLY A 318 35.09 -27.34 0.78
N ALA A 319 34.50 -28.49 1.03
CA ALA A 319 33.09 -28.74 0.82
C ALA A 319 32.23 -28.06 1.93
N ARG A 320 31.19 -27.35 1.51
CA ARG A 320 30.21 -26.76 2.43
C ARG A 320 28.79 -26.90 1.91
N THR A 321 27.86 -27.13 2.79
CA THR A 321 26.44 -27.14 2.45
C THR A 321 25.87 -25.72 2.70
N ILE A 322 25.20 -25.17 1.69
CA ILE A 322 24.43 -23.94 1.77
C ILE A 322 22.94 -24.25 1.69
N MET A 323 22.13 -23.38 2.28
CA MET A 323 20.68 -23.50 2.34
C MET A 323 20.02 -22.26 1.71
N ALA A 324 18.93 -22.46 0.99
CA ALA A 324 17.97 -21.40 0.70
C ALA A 324 16.65 -21.77 1.34
N ALA A 325 16.06 -20.83 2.12
CA ALA A 325 14.84 -21.09 2.85
C ALA A 325 13.90 -19.88 2.84
N SER A 326 12.60 -20.14 2.65
CA SER A 326 11.54 -19.17 2.87
C SER A 326 10.68 -19.62 4.06
N PRO A 327 10.44 -18.75 5.05
CA PRO A 327 9.66 -19.10 6.24
C PRO A 327 8.14 -19.02 6.02
N GLY A 328 7.67 -18.66 4.84
CA GLY A 328 6.24 -18.46 4.54
C GLY A 328 5.79 -16.99 4.67
N CYS A 329 4.59 -16.77 5.20
CA CYS A 329 4.05 -15.44 5.45
C CYS A 329 3.20 -15.42 6.73
N LEU A 330 2.89 -14.22 7.21
CA LEU A 330 1.93 -13.94 8.28
C LEU A 330 0.66 -13.26 7.75
N ALA A 331 0.51 -13.22 6.42
CA ALA A 331 -0.71 -12.83 5.77
C ALA A 331 -1.76 -13.95 5.87
N ARG A 332 -3.03 -13.57 5.75
CA ARG A 332 -4.14 -14.55 5.67
C ARG A 332 -3.96 -15.41 4.41
N ILE A 333 -4.11 -16.72 4.57
CA ILE A 333 -3.99 -17.71 3.48
C ILE A 333 -5.35 -18.17 2.94
N ASP A 334 -6.43 -17.50 3.31
CA ASP A 334 -7.81 -17.79 2.91
C ASP A 334 -8.19 -17.17 1.55
N GLY A 335 -7.22 -16.58 0.85
CA GLY A 335 -7.43 -15.91 -0.44
C GLY A 335 -7.81 -14.44 -0.32
N ALA A 336 -7.74 -13.83 0.86
CA ALA A 336 -7.86 -12.39 1.03
C ALA A 336 -6.78 -11.65 0.24
N ILE A 337 -5.57 -12.22 0.19
CA ILE A 337 -4.50 -11.79 -0.70
C ILE A 337 -4.41 -12.78 -1.89
N PRO A 338 -4.52 -12.32 -3.15
CA PRO A 338 -4.54 -13.22 -4.32
C PRO A 338 -3.33 -14.17 -4.41
N SER A 339 -2.15 -13.74 -3.98
CA SER A 339 -0.92 -14.54 -3.99
C SER A 339 -0.88 -15.66 -2.93
N THR A 340 -1.84 -15.69 -2.01
CA THR A 340 -1.94 -16.73 -0.97
C THR A 340 -2.97 -17.81 -1.29
N ARG A 341 -3.61 -17.74 -2.45
CA ARG A 341 -4.42 -18.85 -2.98
C ARG A 341 -3.49 -19.99 -3.37
N GLY A 342 -3.64 -21.10 -2.69
CA GLY A 342 -2.90 -22.33 -2.97
C GLY A 342 -3.20 -22.91 -4.34
#